data_81bd5e8c0e543eec17b899e94b3d4de9
#
_entry.id   81bd5e8c0e543eec17b899e94b3d4de9
#
_cell.length_a   1.000
_cell.length_b   1.000
_cell.length_c   1.000
_cell.angle_alpha   90.00
_cell.angle_beta   90.00
_cell.angle_gamma   90.00
#
_symmetry.space_group_name_H-M   'P 1'
#
loop_
_entity.id
_entity.type
_entity.pdbx_description
1 polymer ?
#
loop_
_entity_poly.entity_id
_entity_poly.type
_entity_poly.pdbx_seq_one_letter_code
_entity_poly.pdbx_strand_id
1 'polypeptide(L)'
;MNICRFMKILVRCFLCVTSLVLLLLPEVVLAQAPSEEASKSSTSQVWQVAVDGSGQFTLIQEAIEQASSGDTILIKAGTYPEDVTVHSKENLNIIGEGRDRVFITGEKRVGSLHIGKWPYGATNVMIQGLTVTQHGGLGVGIFNGSGVHLKQIHVKGMVFIQQVQGVYLEDCIIEGSETTGVAFANSTGTLVGNTIRHSDHGVAIGGNSEVTLRHNVIAHSLFEAVLITGQSKATLVQNTLVRNGGGIAFRDGTVATVRGNVIGFSAVGLSFSAQSHTTLAFNALYDNQANYLLEGTPPTPIPERAGKTDVVLAPGFVNPQEDDFRLRHDSSLLHIGDFSYLGALPPLSLSK
;
A
#
# COMPACT_ATOMS: atom_id res chain seq x y z
N MET A 1 -27.73 4.05 -14.06
CA MET A 1 -27.29 3.65 -12.69
C MET A 1 -26.48 4.81 -12.14
N ASN A 2 -26.84 5.36 -11.01
CA ASN A 2 -26.71 6.77 -10.64
C ASN A 2 -25.29 7.32 -10.44
N ILE A 3 -24.86 8.21 -11.31
CA ILE A 3 -23.67 9.11 -11.22
C ILE A 3 -23.70 9.97 -9.94
N CYS A 4 -24.89 10.20 -9.36
CA CYS A 4 -25.07 11.00 -8.15
C CYS A 4 -24.59 10.36 -6.84
N ARG A 5 -24.31 9.04 -6.81
CA ARG A 5 -23.74 8.35 -5.65
C ARG A 5 -22.22 8.48 -5.59
N PHE A 6 -21.59 8.65 -6.75
CA PHE A 6 -20.14 8.77 -6.90
C PHE A 6 -19.58 10.08 -6.32
N MET A 7 -20.32 11.18 -6.50
CA MET A 7 -19.92 12.50 -6.01
C MET A 7 -20.04 12.69 -4.49
N LYS A 8 -20.88 11.90 -3.82
CA LYS A 8 -21.06 12.00 -2.35
C LYS A 8 -19.96 11.33 -1.52
N ILE A 9 -19.24 10.36 -2.08
CA ILE A 9 -18.18 9.64 -1.37
C ILE A 9 -16.86 10.41 -1.47
N LEU A 10 -16.54 11.00 -2.63
CA LEU A 10 -15.35 11.85 -2.79
C LEU A 10 -15.42 13.12 -1.92
N VAL A 11 -16.60 13.72 -1.76
CA VAL A 11 -16.79 14.93 -0.95
C VAL A 11 -16.70 14.65 0.55
N ARG A 12 -17.02 13.43 1.01
CA ARG A 12 -16.92 13.10 2.44
C ARG A 12 -15.50 12.86 2.94
N CYS A 13 -14.56 12.42 2.10
CA CYS A 13 -13.15 12.31 2.48
C CYS A 13 -12.39 13.65 2.40
N PHE A 14 -12.82 14.60 1.55
CA PHE A 14 -12.11 15.86 1.34
C PHE A 14 -12.60 17.01 2.24
N LEU A 15 -13.82 16.96 2.76
CA LEU A 15 -14.43 18.06 3.56
C LEU A 15 -14.14 18.00 5.08
N CYS A 16 -13.38 17.02 5.57
CA CYS A 16 -13.05 16.95 7.00
C CYS A 16 -11.74 17.65 7.40
N VAL A 17 -11.01 18.28 6.49
CA VAL A 17 -9.66 18.83 6.76
C VAL A 17 -9.52 20.35 6.54
N THR A 18 -10.59 21.07 6.17
CA THR A 18 -10.47 22.52 5.92
C THR A 18 -11.29 23.37 6.89
N SER A 19 -11.07 23.26 8.19
CA SER A 19 -11.52 24.32 9.12
C SER A 19 -10.85 24.13 10.48
N LEU A 20 -9.69 24.69 10.70
CA LEU A 20 -9.29 25.41 11.90
C LEU A 20 -7.82 25.86 11.79
N VAL A 21 -7.59 26.97 11.09
CA VAL A 21 -6.37 27.78 11.28
C VAL A 21 -6.80 29.06 11.98
N LEU A 22 -6.58 29.16 13.26
CA LEU A 22 -6.68 30.42 13.98
C LEU A 22 -5.35 30.70 14.72
N LEU A 23 -4.78 31.83 14.36
CA LEU A 23 -3.61 32.53 14.90
C LEU A 23 -3.31 32.30 16.38
N LEU A 24 -2.05 31.93 16.68
CA LEU A 24 -1.36 32.36 17.91
C LEU A 24 0.08 32.75 17.56
N LEU A 25 0.45 33.98 17.96
CA LEU A 25 1.76 34.59 17.82
C LEU A 25 2.80 33.91 18.74
N PRO A 26 4.10 33.89 18.39
CA PRO A 26 5.10 33.23 19.20
C PRO A 26 5.54 34.09 20.39
N GLU A 27 5.41 33.55 21.59
CA GLU A 27 6.19 34.04 22.74
C GLU A 27 7.65 33.58 22.60
N VAL A 28 8.55 34.53 22.64
CA VAL A 28 10.00 34.31 22.66
C VAL A 28 10.41 33.77 24.03
N VAL A 29 10.66 32.48 24.13
CA VAL A 29 11.29 31.87 25.29
C VAL A 29 12.80 31.81 25.05
N LEU A 30 13.56 32.49 25.92
CA LEU A 30 15.02 32.44 25.93
C LEU A 30 15.52 31.00 26.10
N ALA A 31 16.33 30.55 25.15
CA ALA A 31 16.97 29.26 25.18
C ALA A 31 17.99 29.18 26.34
N GLN A 32 17.74 28.26 27.27
CA GLN A 32 18.80 27.74 28.14
C GLN A 32 19.68 26.79 27.32
N ALA A 33 21.00 26.92 27.49
CA ALA A 33 21.98 26.04 26.85
C ALA A 33 21.71 24.57 27.19
N PRO A 34 21.87 23.63 26.25
CA PRO A 34 21.70 22.22 26.53
C PRO A 34 22.79 21.75 27.49
N SER A 35 22.39 21.23 28.64
CA SER A 35 23.22 20.36 29.47
C SER A 35 23.67 19.17 28.62
N GLU A 36 24.95 18.85 28.60
CA GLU A 36 25.51 17.61 28.07
C GLU A 36 24.88 16.42 28.81
N GLU A 37 23.77 15.94 28.32
CA GLU A 37 23.33 14.58 28.63
C GLU A 37 24.27 13.61 27.90
N ALA A 38 25.12 12.98 28.69
CA ALA A 38 26.00 11.92 28.27
C ALA A 38 25.17 10.89 27.43
N SER A 39 25.55 10.72 26.18
CA SER A 39 25.09 9.67 25.32
C SER A 39 25.29 8.30 26.02
N LYS A 40 24.31 7.85 26.78
CA LYS A 40 24.22 6.46 27.18
C LYS A 40 24.08 5.65 25.93
N SER A 41 25.10 4.91 25.54
CA SER A 41 25.01 3.79 24.61
C SER A 41 23.99 2.81 25.20
N SER A 42 22.73 2.98 24.86
CA SER A 42 21.69 2.03 25.23
C SER A 42 21.91 0.78 24.39
N THR A 43 22.33 -0.30 25.00
CA THR A 43 22.25 -1.64 24.39
C THR A 43 20.79 -1.90 24.03
N SER A 44 20.51 -2.17 22.75
CA SER A 44 19.16 -2.51 22.30
C SER A 44 18.61 -3.70 23.08
N GLN A 45 17.40 -3.55 23.61
CA GLN A 45 16.74 -4.60 24.38
C GLN A 45 15.76 -5.39 23.51
N VAL A 46 15.49 -6.62 23.96
CA VAL A 46 14.48 -7.49 23.36
C VAL A 46 13.39 -7.73 24.39
N TRP A 47 12.18 -7.27 24.07
CA TRP A 47 10.97 -7.41 24.88
C TRP A 47 10.12 -8.55 24.35
N GLN A 48 9.70 -9.48 25.19
CA GLN A 48 8.82 -10.58 24.79
C GLN A 48 7.38 -10.31 25.22
N VAL A 49 6.46 -10.40 24.27
CA VAL A 49 5.01 -10.32 24.49
C VAL A 49 4.40 -11.70 24.26
N ALA A 50 3.66 -12.20 25.24
CA ALA A 50 2.96 -13.47 25.13
C ALA A 50 1.62 -13.41 25.86
N VAL A 51 0.53 -13.62 25.15
CA VAL A 51 -0.84 -13.51 25.69
C VAL A 51 -1.11 -14.51 26.83
N ASP A 52 -0.37 -15.62 26.88
CA ASP A 52 -0.46 -16.65 27.93
C ASP A 52 0.33 -16.32 29.20
N GLY A 53 0.98 -15.16 29.25
CA GLY A 53 1.80 -14.71 30.39
C GLY A 53 3.21 -15.29 30.45
N SER A 54 3.66 -16.03 29.45
CA SER A 54 5.04 -16.56 29.37
C SER A 54 6.07 -15.52 28.95
N GLY A 55 5.63 -14.32 28.51
CA GLY A 55 6.48 -13.18 28.17
C GLY A 55 6.65 -12.19 29.32
N GLN A 56 7.41 -11.13 29.07
CA GLN A 56 7.53 -9.99 30.00
C GLN A 56 6.24 -9.14 30.03
N PHE A 57 5.49 -9.16 28.93
CA PHE A 57 4.22 -8.47 28.76
C PHE A 57 3.17 -9.40 28.19
N THR A 58 1.91 -9.14 28.51
CA THR A 58 0.75 -9.84 27.91
C THR A 58 0.09 -8.97 26.83
N LEU A 59 0.33 -7.65 26.82
CA LEU A 59 -0.17 -6.70 25.85
C LEU A 59 0.98 -6.11 25.01
N ILE A 60 0.74 -5.96 23.71
CA ILE A 60 1.70 -5.39 22.77
C ILE A 60 1.91 -3.89 23.09
N GLN A 61 0.82 -3.19 23.44
CA GLN A 61 0.87 -1.76 23.75
C GLN A 61 1.80 -1.46 24.94
N GLU A 62 1.74 -2.26 26.00
CA GLU A 62 2.60 -2.10 27.18
C GLU A 62 4.09 -2.25 26.82
N ALA A 63 4.43 -3.23 25.99
CA ALA A 63 5.81 -3.42 25.50
C ALA A 63 6.27 -2.23 24.66
N ILE A 64 5.41 -1.68 23.79
CA ILE A 64 5.72 -0.48 22.99
C ILE A 64 5.98 0.72 23.90
N GLU A 65 5.20 0.92 24.95
CA GLU A 65 5.38 2.04 25.89
C GLU A 65 6.74 1.98 26.59
N GLN A 66 7.17 0.79 27.01
CA GLN A 66 8.46 0.56 27.66
C GLN A 66 9.67 0.63 26.71
N ALA A 67 9.48 0.29 25.45
CA ALA A 67 10.56 0.21 24.47
C ALA A 67 11.22 1.56 24.21
N SER A 68 12.54 1.54 24.11
CA SER A 68 13.41 2.64 23.71
C SER A 68 13.81 2.54 22.23
N SER A 69 14.44 3.60 21.70
CA SER A 69 15.00 3.58 20.34
C SER A 69 16.02 2.45 20.16
N GLY A 70 15.87 1.67 19.10
CA GLY A 70 16.73 0.52 18.79
C GLY A 70 16.24 -0.81 19.36
N ASP A 71 15.21 -0.82 20.19
CA ASP A 71 14.69 -2.03 20.80
C ASP A 71 13.92 -2.90 19.80
N THR A 72 13.76 -4.17 20.19
CA THR A 72 12.96 -5.14 19.44
C THR A 72 11.88 -5.73 20.34
N ILE A 73 10.64 -5.76 19.84
CA ILE A 73 9.50 -6.41 20.50
C ILE A 73 9.20 -7.71 19.75
N LEU A 74 9.33 -8.85 20.42
CA LEU A 74 8.99 -10.16 19.87
C LEU A 74 7.61 -10.58 20.39
N ILE A 75 6.68 -10.80 19.46
CA ILE A 75 5.30 -11.17 19.77
C ILE A 75 5.10 -12.65 19.48
N LYS A 76 4.80 -13.42 20.54
CA LYS A 76 4.50 -14.84 20.46
C LYS A 76 3.16 -15.11 19.78
N ALA A 77 3.00 -16.34 19.30
CA ALA A 77 1.74 -16.79 18.72
C ALA A 77 0.56 -16.54 19.68
N GLY A 78 -0.51 -15.97 19.15
CA GLY A 78 -1.70 -15.65 19.96
C GLY A 78 -2.60 -14.62 19.28
N THR A 79 -3.77 -14.40 19.88
CA THR A 79 -4.69 -13.33 19.51
C THR A 79 -4.65 -12.24 20.56
N TYR A 80 -4.36 -11.03 20.12
CA TYR A 80 -4.22 -9.83 20.94
C TYR A 80 -5.38 -8.89 20.64
N PRO A 81 -6.43 -8.89 21.49
CA PRO A 81 -7.63 -8.06 21.30
C PRO A 81 -7.38 -6.63 21.81
N GLU A 82 -6.49 -5.93 21.15
CA GLU A 82 -6.10 -4.56 21.52
C GLU A 82 -5.90 -3.67 20.29
N ASP A 83 -6.11 -2.36 20.46
CA ASP A 83 -5.74 -1.35 19.49
C ASP A 83 -4.30 -0.90 19.78
N VAL A 84 -3.40 -1.14 18.85
CA VAL A 84 -1.97 -0.87 19.01
C VAL A 84 -1.60 0.47 18.39
N THR A 85 -0.90 1.32 19.13
CA THR A 85 -0.39 2.61 18.64
C THR A 85 1.09 2.76 18.87
N VAL A 86 1.84 2.99 17.79
CA VAL A 86 3.28 3.27 17.80
C VAL A 86 3.48 4.75 17.46
N HIS A 87 3.68 5.61 18.44
CA HIS A 87 3.94 7.03 18.22
C HIS A 87 5.13 7.52 19.03
N SER A 88 5.82 8.56 18.57
CA SER A 88 7.02 9.11 19.22
C SER A 88 8.08 8.03 19.48
N LYS A 89 8.14 7.02 18.62
CA LYS A 89 9.15 5.95 18.66
C LYS A 89 10.03 6.05 17.42
N GLU A 90 11.29 5.69 17.62
CA GLU A 90 12.30 5.69 16.57
C GLU A 90 13.07 4.37 16.56
N ASN A 91 13.42 3.88 15.38
CA ASN A 91 14.23 2.68 15.19
C ASN A 91 13.69 1.45 15.95
N LEU A 92 12.36 1.28 16.02
CA LEU A 92 11.72 0.18 16.76
C LEU A 92 11.39 -0.97 15.80
N ASN A 93 11.74 -2.21 16.23
CA ASN A 93 11.36 -3.42 15.53
C ASN A 93 10.24 -4.14 16.29
N ILE A 94 9.13 -4.47 15.60
CA ILE A 94 8.01 -5.24 16.13
C ILE A 94 7.85 -6.49 15.28
N ILE A 95 8.14 -7.65 15.84
CA ILE A 95 8.27 -8.92 15.12
C ILE A 95 7.33 -9.97 15.73
N GLY A 96 6.31 -10.36 14.97
CA GLY A 96 5.46 -11.49 15.29
C GLY A 96 6.08 -12.82 14.82
N GLU A 97 5.73 -13.90 15.47
CA GLU A 97 6.18 -15.26 15.12
C GLU A 97 5.64 -15.78 13.78
N GLY A 98 4.79 -15.03 13.11
CA GLY A 98 4.24 -15.35 11.79
C GLY A 98 2.85 -14.75 11.60
N ARG A 99 2.53 -14.34 10.36
CA ARG A 99 1.22 -13.74 10.04
C ARG A 99 0.04 -14.74 10.14
N ASP A 100 0.32 -16.01 10.22
CA ASP A 100 -0.63 -17.10 10.46
C ASP A 100 -0.73 -17.51 11.94
N ARG A 101 0.03 -16.87 12.81
CA ARG A 101 0.16 -17.21 14.23
C ARG A 101 -0.09 -16.04 15.19
N VAL A 102 0.14 -14.81 14.76
CA VAL A 102 -0.03 -13.61 15.59
C VAL A 102 -1.14 -12.75 15.00
N PHE A 103 -2.19 -12.48 15.77
CA PHE A 103 -3.36 -11.75 15.34
C PHE A 103 -3.62 -10.56 16.25
N ILE A 104 -3.60 -9.35 15.69
CA ILE A 104 -4.09 -8.13 16.35
C ILE A 104 -5.53 -7.90 15.89
N THR A 105 -6.46 -7.91 16.85
CA THR A 105 -7.90 -7.78 16.57
C THR A 105 -8.44 -6.62 17.40
N GLY A 106 -8.26 -5.40 16.92
CA GLY A 106 -8.75 -4.20 17.62
C GLY A 106 -10.26 -4.15 17.74
N GLU A 107 -10.74 -3.51 18.78
CA GLU A 107 -12.16 -3.39 19.07
C GLU A 107 -12.80 -2.14 18.45
N LYS A 108 -11.99 -1.11 18.12
CA LYS A 108 -12.49 0.18 17.63
C LYS A 108 -12.52 0.23 16.09
N ARG A 109 -13.57 0.84 15.54
CA ARG A 109 -13.74 1.06 14.10
C ARG A 109 -12.67 1.96 13.44
N VAL A 110 -11.79 2.55 14.22
CA VAL A 110 -10.78 3.52 13.75
C VAL A 110 -9.42 2.93 13.42
N GLY A 111 -9.29 1.61 13.42
CA GLY A 111 -8.05 0.89 13.06
C GLY A 111 -7.46 0.12 14.24
N SER A 112 -6.95 -1.07 13.94
CA SER A 112 -6.34 -1.94 14.95
C SER A 112 -4.86 -1.67 15.16
N LEU A 113 -4.18 -1.05 14.17
CA LEU A 113 -2.75 -0.70 14.27
C LEU A 113 -2.51 0.71 13.71
N HIS A 114 -2.02 1.61 14.55
CA HIS A 114 -1.63 2.95 14.17
C HIS A 114 -0.12 3.15 14.32
N ILE A 115 0.54 3.70 13.29
CA ILE A 115 1.94 4.06 13.31
C ILE A 115 2.04 5.56 13.08
N GLY A 116 2.43 6.28 14.12
CA GLY A 116 2.30 7.72 14.19
C GLY A 116 0.89 8.18 14.54
N LYS A 117 0.80 9.43 14.95
CA LYS A 117 -0.43 10.12 15.30
C LYS A 117 -0.17 11.63 15.20
N TRP A 118 -1.17 12.42 14.81
CA TRP A 118 -1.01 13.87 14.77
C TRP A 118 -0.83 14.47 16.18
N PRO A 119 0.16 15.35 16.43
CA PRO A 119 1.25 15.73 15.53
C PRO A 119 2.50 14.84 15.63
N TYR A 120 2.47 13.76 16.39
CA TYR A 120 3.61 12.90 16.74
C TYR A 120 3.72 11.71 15.79
N GLY A 121 4.71 11.71 14.92
CA GLY A 121 5.01 10.60 14.02
C GLY A 121 5.74 9.44 14.70
N ALA A 122 6.14 8.49 13.88
CA ALA A 122 7.10 7.43 14.20
C ALA A 122 8.14 7.38 13.08
N THR A 123 9.40 7.06 13.42
CA THR A 123 10.50 7.08 12.46
C THR A 123 11.25 5.76 12.47
N ASN A 124 11.53 5.20 11.28
CA ASN A 124 12.26 3.94 11.11
C ASN A 124 11.65 2.80 11.95
N VAL A 125 10.33 2.62 11.87
CA VAL A 125 9.63 1.53 12.55
C VAL A 125 9.42 0.38 11.57
N MET A 126 9.90 -0.82 11.93
CA MET A 126 9.64 -2.05 11.20
C MET A 126 8.61 -2.91 11.92
N ILE A 127 7.59 -3.37 11.20
CA ILE A 127 6.59 -4.32 11.71
C ILE A 127 6.53 -5.51 10.77
N GLN A 128 6.69 -6.71 11.32
CA GLN A 128 6.82 -7.94 10.54
C GLN A 128 6.05 -9.10 11.15
N GLY A 129 5.53 -10.00 10.29
CA GLY A 129 5.13 -11.36 10.68
C GLY A 129 3.89 -11.43 11.56
N LEU A 130 2.85 -10.62 11.29
CA LEU A 130 1.59 -10.65 12.01
C LEU A 130 0.39 -10.35 11.12
N THR A 131 -0.80 -10.63 11.60
CA THR A 131 -2.08 -10.29 10.97
C THR A 131 -2.77 -9.19 11.76
N VAL A 132 -3.25 -8.18 11.05
CA VAL A 132 -4.12 -7.13 11.59
C VAL A 132 -5.52 -7.33 11.00
N THR A 133 -6.51 -7.49 11.86
CA THR A 133 -7.89 -7.70 11.41
C THR A 133 -8.76 -6.50 11.81
N GLN A 134 -9.41 -5.91 10.83
CA GLN A 134 -10.43 -4.88 11.03
C GLN A 134 -11.52 -5.07 9.99
N HIS A 135 -12.72 -5.41 10.43
CA HIS A 135 -13.82 -5.65 9.51
C HIS A 135 -14.32 -4.33 8.87
N GLY A 136 -14.14 -4.23 7.55
CA GLY A 136 -14.72 -3.17 6.72
C GLY A 136 -14.15 -1.76 6.91
N GLY A 137 -13.05 -1.59 7.67
CA GLY A 137 -12.50 -0.28 8.00
C GLY A 137 -10.98 -0.16 7.85
N LEU A 138 -10.42 0.83 8.56
CA LEU A 138 -8.99 1.06 8.62
C LEU A 138 -8.31 -0.06 9.43
N GLY A 139 -7.58 -0.94 8.77
CA GLY A 139 -6.75 -1.96 9.42
C GLY A 139 -5.47 -1.37 9.98
N VAL A 140 -4.70 -0.70 9.11
CA VAL A 140 -3.43 -0.04 9.47
C VAL A 140 -3.45 1.41 9.05
N GLY A 141 -3.21 2.33 9.98
CA GLY A 141 -3.02 3.75 9.73
C GLY A 141 -1.57 4.16 9.95
N ILE A 142 -0.96 4.88 8.98
CA ILE A 142 0.41 5.41 9.09
C ILE A 142 0.34 6.92 8.90
N PHE A 143 0.79 7.67 9.92
CA PHE A 143 0.60 9.11 9.97
C PHE A 143 1.84 9.86 10.42
N ASN A 144 2.17 10.96 9.72
CA ASN A 144 3.18 11.95 10.15
C ASN A 144 4.53 11.35 10.57
N GLY A 145 5.07 10.41 9.77
CA GLY A 145 6.31 9.72 10.10
C GLY A 145 7.24 9.58 8.91
N SER A 146 8.26 8.78 9.08
CA SER A 146 9.19 8.42 8.01
C SER A 146 9.82 7.04 8.21
N GLY A 147 10.19 6.39 7.09
CA GLY A 147 10.92 5.12 7.13
C GLY A 147 10.13 3.96 7.75
N VAL A 148 8.81 3.95 7.63
CA VAL A 148 7.98 2.85 8.15
C VAL A 148 8.04 1.66 7.18
N HIS A 149 8.41 0.50 7.69
CA HIS A 149 8.50 -0.74 6.92
C HIS A 149 7.52 -1.81 7.45
N LEU A 150 6.55 -2.16 6.64
CA LEU A 150 5.64 -3.28 6.89
C LEU A 150 6.09 -4.47 6.04
N LYS A 151 6.44 -5.57 6.68
CA LYS A 151 6.96 -6.75 6.00
C LYS A 151 6.21 -8.02 6.38
N GLN A 152 5.80 -8.79 5.39
CA GLN A 152 5.14 -10.09 5.61
C GLN A 152 3.97 -10.01 6.60
N ILE A 153 3.20 -8.93 6.56
CA ILE A 153 1.97 -8.80 7.34
C ILE A 153 0.74 -9.11 6.49
N HIS A 154 -0.32 -9.55 7.16
CA HIS A 154 -1.63 -9.71 6.53
C HIS A 154 -2.57 -8.67 7.12
N VAL A 155 -3.12 -7.79 6.30
CA VAL A 155 -4.10 -6.77 6.71
C VAL A 155 -5.46 -7.13 6.12
N LYS A 156 -6.42 -7.40 7.00
CA LYS A 156 -7.83 -7.54 6.65
C LYS A 156 -8.52 -6.20 6.89
N GLY A 157 -8.51 -5.35 5.87
CA GLY A 157 -8.95 -3.97 5.90
C GLY A 157 -8.01 -3.05 5.11
N MET A 158 -8.19 -1.74 5.23
CA MET A 158 -7.41 -0.73 4.53
C MET A 158 -6.05 -0.45 5.21
N VAL A 159 -5.03 -0.20 4.41
CA VAL A 159 -3.78 0.48 4.82
C VAL A 159 -3.85 1.93 4.36
N PHE A 160 -3.92 2.88 5.28
CA PHE A 160 -3.97 4.31 4.97
C PHE A 160 -2.70 5.02 5.39
N ILE A 161 -2.09 5.76 4.46
CA ILE A 161 -0.78 6.41 4.61
C ILE A 161 -0.94 7.89 4.33
N GLN A 162 -0.71 8.74 5.33
CA GLN A 162 -0.92 10.18 5.21
C GLN A 162 0.25 10.97 5.80
N GLN A 163 0.82 11.88 4.99
CA GLN A 163 1.93 12.76 5.38
C GLN A 163 3.15 11.98 5.89
N VAL A 164 3.52 10.89 5.21
CA VAL A 164 4.62 10.00 5.57
C VAL A 164 5.63 9.95 4.44
N GLN A 165 6.91 9.92 4.79
CA GLN A 165 8.01 9.80 3.83
C GLN A 165 8.66 8.41 3.91
N GLY A 166 8.83 7.77 2.75
CA GLY A 166 9.58 6.53 2.64
C GLY A 166 8.90 5.32 3.30
N VAL A 167 7.59 5.14 3.08
CA VAL A 167 6.91 3.90 3.50
C VAL A 167 7.31 2.75 2.60
N TYR A 168 7.57 1.59 3.18
CA TYR A 168 7.91 0.37 2.46
C TYR A 168 6.95 -0.78 2.86
N LEU A 169 6.21 -1.30 1.90
CA LEU A 169 5.37 -2.48 2.07
C LEU A 169 5.98 -3.64 1.27
N GLU A 170 6.37 -4.71 1.95
CA GLU A 170 7.07 -5.87 1.37
C GLU A 170 6.37 -7.18 1.71
N ASP A 171 6.04 -7.97 0.69
CA ASP A 171 5.47 -9.32 0.83
C ASP A 171 4.20 -9.37 1.70
N CYS A 172 3.42 -8.29 1.70
CA CYS A 172 2.18 -8.17 2.46
C CYS A 172 0.98 -8.73 1.68
N ILE A 173 -0.03 -9.19 2.42
CA ILE A 173 -1.36 -9.49 1.90
C ILE A 173 -2.31 -8.42 2.44
N ILE A 174 -3.01 -7.71 1.57
CA ILE A 174 -4.00 -6.70 1.95
C ILE A 174 -5.32 -7.06 1.26
N GLU A 175 -6.36 -7.32 2.04
CA GLU A 175 -7.63 -7.80 1.48
C GLU A 175 -8.86 -7.37 2.28
N GLY A 176 -10.02 -7.41 1.60
CA GLY A 176 -11.33 -7.26 2.23
C GLY A 176 -11.64 -5.84 2.71
N SER A 177 -11.05 -4.82 2.10
CA SER A 177 -11.40 -3.43 2.39
C SER A 177 -12.68 -3.03 1.63
N GLU A 178 -13.65 -2.46 2.33
CA GLU A 178 -14.87 -1.90 1.73
C GLU A 178 -14.62 -0.58 0.97
N THR A 179 -13.37 -0.14 0.88
CA THR A 179 -12.96 1.08 0.18
C THR A 179 -11.70 0.81 -0.64
N THR A 180 -10.54 1.19 -0.16
CA THR A 180 -9.26 1.04 -0.85
C THR A 180 -8.37 0.07 -0.09
N GLY A 181 -7.67 -0.83 -0.78
CA GLY A 181 -6.68 -1.71 -0.16
C GLY A 181 -5.53 -0.92 0.45
N VAL A 182 -4.82 -0.12 -0.36
CA VAL A 182 -3.75 0.78 0.11
C VAL A 182 -3.97 2.19 -0.42
N ALA A 183 -4.00 3.19 0.46
CA ALA A 183 -4.20 4.59 0.06
C ALA A 183 -3.04 5.48 0.53
N PHE A 184 -2.48 6.27 -0.40
CA PHE A 184 -1.46 7.29 -0.15
C PHE A 184 -2.06 8.68 -0.29
N ALA A 185 -1.81 9.54 0.71
CA ALA A 185 -2.18 10.95 0.70
C ALA A 185 -0.98 11.82 1.10
N ASN A 186 -0.45 12.61 0.17
CA ASN A 186 0.73 13.47 0.37
C ASN A 186 1.92 12.72 0.98
N SER A 187 2.24 11.55 0.43
CA SER A 187 3.19 10.62 1.01
C SER A 187 4.09 10.02 -0.07
N THR A 188 5.25 9.49 0.34
CA THR A 188 6.12 8.72 -0.54
C THR A 188 6.25 7.29 -0.07
N GLY A 189 6.37 6.35 -1.02
CA GLY A 189 6.54 4.95 -0.64
C GLY A 189 6.81 3.99 -1.78
N THR A 190 7.08 2.76 -1.39
CA THR A 190 7.35 1.65 -2.30
C THR A 190 6.58 0.40 -1.85
N LEU A 191 5.90 -0.22 -2.79
CA LEU A 191 5.19 -1.48 -2.62
C LEU A 191 5.89 -2.55 -3.45
N VAL A 192 6.39 -3.62 -2.81
CA VAL A 192 7.10 -4.71 -3.49
C VAL A 192 6.56 -6.07 -3.08
N GLY A 193 6.20 -6.91 -4.05
CA GLY A 193 5.81 -8.31 -3.80
C GLY A 193 4.49 -8.49 -3.07
N ASN A 194 3.66 -7.45 -2.99
CA ASN A 194 2.41 -7.53 -2.26
C ASN A 194 1.29 -8.18 -3.08
N THR A 195 0.35 -8.83 -2.39
CA THR A 195 -0.93 -9.25 -2.93
C THR A 195 -2.03 -8.37 -2.35
N ILE A 196 -2.72 -7.62 -3.22
CA ILE A 196 -3.79 -6.69 -2.83
C ILE A 196 -5.05 -7.12 -3.56
N ARG A 197 -6.13 -7.40 -2.82
CA ARG A 197 -7.34 -7.95 -3.45
C ARG A 197 -8.63 -7.67 -2.68
N HIS A 198 -9.78 -7.81 -3.38
CA HIS A 198 -11.12 -7.69 -2.80
C HIS A 198 -11.32 -6.35 -2.09
N SER A 199 -11.07 -5.25 -2.81
CA SER A 199 -11.29 -3.87 -2.35
C SER A 199 -12.08 -3.10 -3.41
N ASP A 200 -12.59 -1.91 -3.09
CA ASP A 200 -13.17 -1.05 -4.12
C ASP A 200 -12.08 -0.60 -5.11
N HIS A 201 -10.99 -0.02 -4.60
CA HIS A 201 -9.76 0.22 -5.37
C HIS A 201 -8.61 -0.59 -4.76
N GLY A 202 -7.72 -1.15 -5.59
CA GLY A 202 -6.55 -1.85 -5.08
C GLY A 202 -5.59 -0.89 -4.38
N VAL A 203 -5.02 0.06 -5.13
CA VAL A 203 -4.14 1.12 -4.64
C VAL A 203 -4.63 2.48 -5.11
N ALA A 204 -4.77 3.45 -4.21
CA ALA A 204 -5.06 4.84 -4.52
C ALA A 204 -3.87 5.74 -4.15
N ILE A 205 -3.44 6.59 -5.08
CA ILE A 205 -2.31 7.51 -4.92
C ILE A 205 -2.83 8.91 -5.16
N GLY A 206 -2.91 9.74 -4.11
CA GLY A 206 -3.53 11.05 -4.17
C GLY A 206 -2.71 12.18 -3.59
N GLY A 207 -3.15 13.41 -3.83
CA GLY A 207 -2.48 14.64 -3.41
C GLY A 207 -1.20 14.91 -4.21
N ASN A 208 -0.05 14.99 -3.52
CA ASN A 208 1.28 15.14 -4.09
C ASN A 208 2.15 13.91 -3.75
N SER A 209 1.57 12.71 -3.83
CA SER A 209 2.28 11.48 -3.48
C SER A 209 3.24 11.05 -4.57
N GLU A 210 4.32 10.38 -4.18
CA GLU A 210 5.27 9.73 -5.09
C GLU A 210 5.46 8.27 -4.69
N VAL A 211 4.96 7.33 -5.53
CA VAL A 211 4.87 5.92 -5.15
C VAL A 211 5.41 5.01 -6.25
N THR A 212 6.20 4.02 -5.83
CA THR A 212 6.70 2.95 -6.71
C THR A 212 6.01 1.63 -6.37
N LEU A 213 5.45 0.97 -7.38
CA LEU A 213 4.86 -0.36 -7.30
C LEU A 213 5.69 -1.33 -8.13
N ARG A 214 6.22 -2.40 -7.51
CA ARG A 214 7.01 -3.43 -8.20
C ARG A 214 6.59 -4.83 -7.78
N HIS A 215 6.42 -5.72 -8.75
CA HIS A 215 6.11 -7.13 -8.51
C HIS A 215 4.87 -7.36 -7.61
N ASN A 216 3.87 -6.47 -7.65
CA ASN A 216 2.64 -6.66 -6.91
C ASN A 216 1.58 -7.35 -7.77
N VAL A 217 0.80 -8.21 -7.14
CA VAL A 217 -0.44 -8.75 -7.70
C VAL A 217 -1.60 -7.93 -7.14
N ILE A 218 -2.37 -7.28 -8.01
CA ILE A 218 -3.57 -6.52 -7.62
C ILE A 218 -4.75 -7.10 -8.39
N ALA A 219 -5.69 -7.70 -7.68
CA ALA A 219 -6.78 -8.44 -8.29
C ALA A 219 -8.12 -8.25 -7.57
N HIS A 220 -9.22 -8.48 -8.30
CA HIS A 220 -10.57 -8.47 -7.76
C HIS A 220 -10.98 -7.15 -7.09
N SER A 221 -10.44 -6.01 -7.57
CA SER A 221 -10.94 -4.70 -7.17
C SER A 221 -12.24 -4.38 -7.93
N LEU A 222 -13.20 -3.81 -7.21
CA LEU A 222 -14.50 -3.45 -7.82
C LEU A 222 -14.33 -2.38 -8.91
N PHE A 223 -13.42 -1.44 -8.69
CA PHE A 223 -13.04 -0.39 -9.61
C PHE A 223 -11.59 -0.62 -10.11
N GLU A 224 -10.76 0.42 -10.13
CA GLU A 224 -9.41 0.33 -10.65
C GLU A 224 -8.46 -0.47 -9.73
N ALA A 225 -7.57 -1.26 -10.33
CA ALA A 225 -6.44 -1.84 -9.62
C ALA A 225 -5.56 -0.72 -9.02
N VAL A 226 -5.27 0.33 -9.82
CA VAL A 226 -4.50 1.49 -9.36
C VAL A 226 -5.17 2.77 -9.82
N LEU A 227 -5.52 3.64 -8.90
CA LEU A 227 -6.05 4.98 -9.13
C LEU A 227 -5.01 6.03 -8.76
N ILE A 228 -4.61 6.90 -9.69
CA ILE A 228 -3.64 7.97 -9.49
C ILE A 228 -4.34 9.31 -9.72
N THR A 229 -4.29 10.20 -8.74
CA THR A 229 -5.01 11.49 -8.76
C THR A 229 -4.14 12.66 -8.29
N GLY A 230 -4.61 13.87 -8.52
CA GLY A 230 -3.95 15.11 -8.10
C GLY A 230 -2.69 15.41 -8.90
N GLN A 231 -1.62 15.78 -8.21
CA GLN A 231 -0.29 16.03 -8.79
C GLN A 231 0.68 14.88 -8.48
N SER A 232 0.14 13.68 -8.29
CA SER A 232 0.92 12.53 -7.85
C SER A 232 1.80 11.98 -8.97
N LYS A 233 2.91 11.34 -8.55
CA LYS A 233 3.82 10.60 -9.42
C LYS A 233 3.78 9.12 -9.09
N ALA A 234 3.78 8.27 -10.11
CA ALA A 234 3.80 6.83 -9.92
C ALA A 234 4.75 6.12 -10.88
N THR A 235 5.45 5.11 -10.36
CA THR A 235 6.26 4.18 -11.15
C THR A 235 5.74 2.77 -10.95
N LEU A 236 5.23 2.15 -12.01
CA LEU A 236 4.68 0.81 -11.97
C LEU A 236 5.53 -0.11 -12.85
N VAL A 237 6.22 -1.07 -12.23
CA VAL A 237 7.13 -1.99 -12.94
C VAL A 237 6.82 -3.43 -12.58
N GLN A 238 6.60 -4.26 -13.60
CA GLN A 238 6.36 -5.69 -13.42
C GLN A 238 5.27 -6.03 -12.38
N ASN A 239 4.11 -5.37 -12.43
CA ASN A 239 2.96 -5.75 -11.64
C ASN A 239 1.98 -6.58 -12.49
N THR A 240 1.16 -7.39 -11.84
CA THR A 240 0.05 -8.13 -12.45
C THR A 240 -1.26 -7.54 -11.92
N LEU A 241 -1.99 -6.85 -12.80
CA LEU A 241 -3.23 -6.13 -12.50
C LEU A 241 -4.36 -6.82 -13.26
N VAL A 242 -5.08 -7.73 -12.62
CA VAL A 242 -6.00 -8.63 -13.31
C VAL A 242 -7.33 -8.77 -12.59
N ARG A 243 -8.42 -8.96 -13.37
CA ARG A 243 -9.78 -9.16 -12.83
C ARG A 243 -10.25 -8.01 -11.94
N ASN A 244 -9.90 -6.79 -12.32
CA ASN A 244 -10.38 -5.58 -11.67
C ASN A 244 -11.46 -4.92 -12.56
N GLY A 245 -12.24 -4.00 -12.02
CA GLY A 245 -13.14 -3.20 -12.83
C GLY A 245 -12.38 -2.38 -13.88
N GLY A 246 -11.21 -1.85 -13.51
CA GLY A 246 -10.23 -1.21 -14.39
C GLY A 246 -8.80 -1.55 -13.99
N GLY A 247 -7.84 -1.42 -14.90
CA GLY A 247 -6.42 -1.61 -14.62
C GLY A 247 -5.84 -0.38 -13.92
N ILE A 248 -5.39 0.64 -14.67
CA ILE A 248 -4.81 1.86 -14.10
C ILE A 248 -5.57 3.08 -14.61
N ALA A 249 -5.98 3.96 -13.71
CA ALA A 249 -6.58 5.24 -14.03
C ALA A 249 -5.65 6.40 -13.67
N PHE A 250 -5.39 7.26 -14.65
CA PHE A 250 -4.58 8.47 -14.52
C PHE A 250 -5.50 9.68 -14.58
N ARG A 251 -5.72 10.31 -13.43
CA ARG A 251 -6.59 11.49 -13.29
C ARG A 251 -5.76 12.77 -13.14
N ASP A 252 -6.38 13.90 -13.37
CA ASP A 252 -5.79 15.22 -13.15
C ASP A 252 -4.42 15.38 -13.86
N GLY A 253 -3.48 16.09 -13.24
CA GLY A 253 -2.12 16.33 -13.75
C GLY A 253 -1.08 15.27 -13.33
N THR A 254 -1.48 14.02 -13.15
CA THR A 254 -0.60 12.96 -12.71
C THR A 254 0.50 12.63 -13.71
N VAL A 255 1.66 12.22 -13.20
CA VAL A 255 2.81 11.76 -14.00
C VAL A 255 3.09 10.30 -13.67
N ALA A 256 3.16 9.45 -14.70
CA ALA A 256 3.43 8.03 -14.44
C ALA A 256 4.35 7.36 -15.47
N THR A 257 5.16 6.42 -14.97
CA THR A 257 5.93 5.47 -15.79
C THR A 257 5.41 4.06 -15.55
N VAL A 258 4.98 3.39 -16.61
CA VAL A 258 4.33 2.07 -16.54
C VAL A 258 5.05 1.11 -17.49
N ARG A 259 5.78 0.12 -16.94
CA ARG A 259 6.64 -0.76 -17.72
C ARG A 259 6.55 -2.22 -17.27
N GLY A 260 6.49 -3.12 -18.22
CA GLY A 260 6.57 -4.57 -17.95
C GLY A 260 5.39 -5.15 -17.16
N ASN A 261 4.27 -4.45 -17.07
CA ASN A 261 3.11 -4.92 -16.33
C ASN A 261 2.23 -5.84 -17.18
N VAL A 262 1.51 -6.74 -16.54
CA VAL A 262 0.40 -7.50 -17.13
C VAL A 262 -0.91 -6.88 -16.64
N ILE A 263 -1.75 -6.39 -17.57
CA ILE A 263 -3.00 -5.69 -17.26
C ILE A 263 -4.11 -6.34 -18.06
N GLY A 264 -5.02 -7.03 -17.40
CA GLY A 264 -6.02 -7.80 -18.14
C GLY A 264 -7.26 -8.21 -17.38
N PHE A 265 -8.20 -8.76 -18.14
CA PHE A 265 -9.49 -9.25 -17.65
C PHE A 265 -10.29 -8.17 -16.95
N SER A 266 -10.27 -6.95 -17.47
CA SER A 266 -10.87 -5.74 -16.90
C SER A 266 -11.75 -5.04 -17.93
N ALA A 267 -12.66 -4.18 -17.52
CA ALA A 267 -13.42 -3.38 -18.47
C ALA A 267 -12.50 -2.40 -19.23
N VAL A 268 -11.56 -1.76 -18.54
CA VAL A 268 -10.58 -0.86 -19.14
C VAL A 268 -9.19 -1.21 -18.64
N GLY A 269 -8.21 -1.36 -19.56
CA GLY A 269 -6.82 -1.56 -19.19
C GLY A 269 -6.19 -0.30 -18.59
N LEU A 270 -6.11 0.77 -19.37
CA LEU A 270 -5.55 2.07 -18.98
C LEU A 270 -6.52 3.19 -19.33
N SER A 271 -6.87 4.05 -18.39
CA SER A 271 -7.70 5.23 -18.63
C SER A 271 -6.95 6.52 -18.30
N PHE A 272 -7.10 7.54 -19.13
CA PHE A 272 -6.32 8.78 -19.07
C PHE A 272 -7.23 9.98 -18.99
N SER A 273 -6.92 10.93 -18.11
CA SER A 273 -7.41 12.30 -18.25
C SER A 273 -6.58 13.07 -19.29
N ALA A 274 -7.14 14.15 -19.82
CA ALA A 274 -6.44 14.97 -20.81
C ALA A 274 -5.16 15.62 -20.26
N GLN A 275 -5.05 15.80 -18.95
CA GLN A 275 -3.94 16.45 -18.26
C GLN A 275 -2.88 15.46 -17.78
N SER A 276 -3.13 14.16 -17.82
CA SER A 276 -2.18 13.15 -17.35
C SER A 276 -1.00 12.98 -18.31
N HIS A 277 0.19 12.76 -17.75
CA HIS A 277 1.43 12.55 -18.49
C HIS A 277 1.98 11.16 -18.20
N THR A 278 1.94 10.26 -19.19
CA THR A 278 2.31 8.86 -19.00
C THR A 278 3.36 8.41 -19.99
N THR A 279 4.32 7.62 -19.50
CA THR A 279 5.28 6.87 -20.32
C THR A 279 4.96 5.39 -20.20
N LEU A 280 4.62 4.75 -21.32
CA LEU A 280 4.25 3.33 -21.39
C LEU A 280 5.31 2.56 -22.17
N ALA A 281 5.73 1.39 -21.66
CA ALA A 281 6.65 0.51 -22.40
C ALA A 281 6.51 -0.95 -21.96
N PHE A 282 6.44 -1.85 -22.93
CA PHE A 282 6.49 -3.29 -22.74
C PHE A 282 5.40 -3.83 -21.80
N ASN A 283 4.23 -3.21 -21.73
CA ASN A 283 3.11 -3.74 -20.97
C ASN A 283 2.34 -4.77 -21.82
N ALA A 284 1.84 -5.81 -21.19
CA ALA A 284 0.91 -6.73 -21.81
C ALA A 284 -0.52 -6.36 -21.41
N LEU A 285 -1.36 -6.00 -22.39
CA LEU A 285 -2.77 -5.72 -22.19
C LEU A 285 -3.58 -6.86 -22.85
N TYR A 286 -4.30 -7.62 -22.06
CA TYR A 286 -4.99 -8.82 -22.58
C TYR A 286 -6.38 -8.94 -21.99
N ASP A 287 -7.36 -9.24 -22.87
CA ASP A 287 -8.76 -9.50 -22.52
C ASP A 287 -9.42 -8.38 -21.72
N ASN A 288 -9.10 -7.12 -22.07
CA ASN A 288 -9.83 -5.94 -21.61
C ASN A 288 -10.88 -5.56 -22.66
N GLN A 289 -12.04 -5.05 -22.24
CA GLN A 289 -13.04 -4.54 -23.22
C GLN A 289 -12.48 -3.35 -24.00
N ALA A 290 -11.68 -2.49 -23.34
CA ALA A 290 -10.88 -1.47 -23.98
C ALA A 290 -9.48 -1.43 -23.34
N ASN A 291 -8.41 -1.57 -24.14
CA ASN A 291 -7.05 -1.51 -23.59
C ASN A 291 -6.68 -0.09 -23.17
N TYR A 292 -7.13 0.93 -23.92
CA TYR A 292 -6.83 2.34 -23.66
C TYR A 292 -8.10 3.18 -23.81
N LEU A 293 -8.33 4.09 -22.87
CA LEU A 293 -9.50 4.96 -22.85
C LEU A 293 -9.11 6.39 -22.48
N LEU A 294 -9.49 7.36 -23.30
CA LEU A 294 -9.48 8.77 -22.92
C LEU A 294 -10.79 9.09 -22.19
N GLU A 295 -10.67 9.64 -21.00
CA GLU A 295 -11.83 10.09 -20.25
C GLU A 295 -12.39 11.38 -20.84
N GLY A 296 -13.69 11.43 -20.91
CA GLY A 296 -14.45 12.55 -21.48
C GLY A 296 -15.94 12.22 -21.46
N THR A 297 -16.73 13.05 -22.09
CA THR A 297 -18.18 12.83 -22.22
C THR A 297 -18.55 12.93 -23.70
N PRO A 298 -18.67 11.81 -24.41
CA PRO A 298 -18.47 10.40 -23.98
C PRO A 298 -16.99 10.01 -23.87
N PRO A 299 -16.66 8.96 -23.10
CA PRO A 299 -15.32 8.38 -23.08
C PRO A 299 -14.97 7.81 -24.47
N THR A 300 -13.72 7.98 -24.90
CA THR A 300 -13.29 7.62 -26.24
C THR A 300 -12.14 6.61 -26.20
N PRO A 301 -12.25 5.43 -26.81
CA PRO A 301 -11.12 4.53 -27.02
C PRO A 301 -10.02 5.21 -27.84
N ILE A 302 -8.76 5.08 -27.42
CA ILE A 302 -7.62 5.66 -28.12
C ILE A 302 -6.58 4.61 -28.48
N PRO A 303 -6.72 3.93 -29.63
CA PRO A 303 -5.75 2.95 -30.06
C PRO A 303 -4.35 3.55 -30.28
N GLU A 304 -4.25 4.84 -30.58
CA GLU A 304 -2.99 5.52 -30.91
C GLU A 304 -2.09 5.86 -29.70
N ARG A 305 -2.61 5.76 -28.47
CA ARG A 305 -1.80 5.90 -27.25
C ARG A 305 -1.25 4.57 -26.72
N ALA A 306 -1.41 3.50 -27.49
CA ALA A 306 -0.67 2.28 -27.24
C ALA A 306 0.82 2.64 -27.11
N GLY A 307 1.45 2.29 -26.02
CA GLY A 307 2.90 2.35 -25.93
C GLY A 307 3.45 1.57 -27.13
N LYS A 308 4.33 2.15 -27.92
CA LYS A 308 4.84 1.51 -29.16
C LYS A 308 5.41 0.11 -28.94
N THR A 309 5.71 -0.25 -27.71
CA THR A 309 6.30 -1.52 -27.30
C THR A 309 5.35 -2.36 -26.44
N ASP A 310 4.13 -1.87 -26.16
CA ASP A 310 3.11 -2.65 -25.47
C ASP A 310 2.58 -3.77 -26.38
N VAL A 311 2.22 -4.90 -25.78
CA VAL A 311 1.81 -6.10 -26.53
C VAL A 311 0.39 -6.54 -26.12
N VAL A 312 -0.32 -7.16 -27.06
CA VAL A 312 -1.64 -7.78 -26.83
C VAL A 312 -1.46 -9.30 -26.95
N LEU A 313 -0.95 -9.91 -25.90
CA LEU A 313 -0.63 -11.35 -25.87
C LEU A 313 -1.24 -12.00 -24.62
N ALA A 314 -1.72 -13.24 -24.79
CA ALA A 314 -2.23 -14.02 -23.68
C ALA A 314 -1.13 -14.31 -22.65
N PRO A 315 -1.36 -14.03 -21.36
CA PRO A 315 -0.32 -14.22 -20.33
C PRO A 315 0.13 -15.67 -20.16
N GLY A 316 -0.76 -16.64 -20.43
CA GLY A 316 -0.47 -18.05 -20.17
C GLY A 316 -0.23 -18.31 -18.68
N PHE A 317 -1.14 -17.83 -17.84
CA PHE A 317 -1.09 -18.09 -16.40
C PHE A 317 -1.26 -19.57 -16.07
N VAL A 318 -0.70 -20.01 -14.95
CA VAL A 318 -0.73 -21.41 -14.48
C VAL A 318 -2.16 -21.83 -14.16
N ASN A 319 -2.82 -21.14 -13.25
CA ASN A 319 -4.20 -21.41 -12.88
C ASN A 319 -4.91 -20.10 -12.46
N PRO A 320 -5.33 -19.27 -13.44
CA PRO A 320 -5.94 -18.00 -13.12
C PRO A 320 -7.29 -18.15 -12.42
N GLN A 321 -7.95 -19.31 -12.45
CA GLN A 321 -9.22 -19.53 -11.75
C GLN A 321 -9.03 -19.59 -10.22
N GLU A 322 -7.87 -20.00 -9.76
CA GLU A 322 -7.48 -20.06 -8.35
C GLU A 322 -6.45 -18.96 -7.98
N ASP A 323 -6.43 -17.84 -8.73
CA ASP A 323 -5.54 -16.71 -8.53
C ASP A 323 -4.04 -17.04 -8.61
N ASP A 324 -3.68 -18.15 -9.26
CA ASP A 324 -2.29 -18.44 -9.60
C ASP A 324 -1.90 -17.74 -10.90
N PHE A 325 -1.45 -16.50 -10.75
CA PHE A 325 -1.02 -15.65 -11.85
C PHE A 325 0.48 -15.78 -12.18
N ARG A 326 1.14 -16.83 -11.75
CA ARG A 326 2.47 -17.18 -12.26
C ARG A 326 2.38 -17.52 -13.73
N LEU A 327 3.38 -17.15 -14.50
CA LEU A 327 3.42 -17.52 -15.92
C LEU A 327 3.82 -19.00 -16.06
N ARG A 328 3.26 -19.67 -17.06
CA ARG A 328 3.76 -20.98 -17.48
C ARG A 328 5.10 -20.82 -18.20
N HIS A 329 5.89 -21.88 -18.23
CA HIS A 329 7.21 -21.89 -18.90
C HIS A 329 7.12 -21.63 -20.43
N ASP A 330 5.98 -21.82 -21.04
CA ASP A 330 5.67 -21.59 -22.45
C ASP A 330 4.93 -20.26 -22.70
N SER A 331 4.87 -19.39 -21.71
CA SER A 331 4.16 -18.12 -21.81
C SER A 331 4.76 -17.23 -22.92
N SER A 332 3.90 -16.60 -23.69
CA SER A 332 4.27 -15.58 -24.68
C SER A 332 4.81 -14.28 -24.07
N LEU A 333 4.72 -14.12 -22.75
CA LEU A 333 5.20 -12.94 -22.03
C LEU A 333 6.62 -13.11 -21.47
N LEU A 334 7.35 -14.12 -21.92
CA LEU A 334 8.77 -14.29 -21.62
C LEU A 334 9.62 -13.52 -22.63
N HIS A 335 10.73 -12.95 -22.15
CA HIS A 335 11.74 -12.25 -22.97
C HIS A 335 11.19 -11.11 -23.84
N ILE A 336 10.33 -10.28 -23.26
CA ILE A 336 9.75 -9.10 -23.92
C ILE A 336 10.59 -7.85 -23.56
N GLY A 337 11.21 -7.23 -24.57
CA GLY A 337 12.08 -6.07 -24.37
C GLY A 337 13.24 -6.37 -23.42
N ASP A 338 13.39 -5.56 -22.40
CA ASP A 338 14.45 -5.70 -21.38
C ASP A 338 14.08 -6.68 -20.25
N PHE A 339 12.88 -7.27 -20.31
CA PHE A 339 12.35 -8.11 -19.25
C PHE A 339 12.51 -9.59 -19.54
N SER A 340 12.99 -10.36 -18.57
CA SER A 340 13.00 -11.83 -18.65
C SER A 340 11.56 -12.38 -18.68
N TYR A 341 10.63 -11.69 -18.04
CA TYR A 341 9.20 -11.96 -18.07
C TYR A 341 8.44 -10.68 -17.72
N LEU A 342 7.18 -10.58 -18.14
CA LEU A 342 6.28 -9.49 -17.72
C LEU A 342 5.42 -9.91 -16.52
N GLY A 343 4.98 -8.91 -15.74
CA GLY A 343 4.13 -9.14 -14.57
C GLY A 343 4.88 -9.36 -13.26
N ALA A 344 4.13 -9.63 -12.21
CA ALA A 344 4.61 -9.66 -10.83
C ALA A 344 5.42 -10.91 -10.48
N LEU A 345 4.97 -12.05 -10.93
CA LEU A 345 5.45 -13.35 -10.48
C LEU A 345 6.33 -14.01 -11.54
N PRO A 346 7.49 -14.57 -11.16
CA PRO A 346 8.33 -15.30 -12.10
C PRO A 346 7.60 -16.54 -12.66
N PRO A 347 7.99 -17.00 -13.84
CA PRO A 347 7.44 -18.23 -14.40
C PRO A 347 7.76 -19.42 -13.51
N LEU A 348 6.89 -20.44 -13.55
CA LEU A 348 7.19 -21.71 -12.91
C LEU A 348 8.50 -22.26 -13.46
N SER A 349 9.46 -22.52 -12.58
CA SER A 349 10.64 -23.30 -12.95
C SER A 349 10.19 -24.72 -13.28
N LEU A 350 10.62 -25.24 -14.42
CA LEU A 350 10.54 -26.67 -14.67
C LEU A 350 11.30 -27.35 -13.52
N SER A 351 10.62 -28.13 -12.71
CA SER A 351 11.30 -29.03 -11.76
C SER A 351 12.20 -29.95 -12.59
N LYS A 352 13.52 -29.80 -12.39
CA LYS A 352 14.52 -30.71 -12.98
C LYS A 352 14.32 -32.11 -12.43
#